data_c57f98cd88784a514e133b0214f12d34
#
_entry.id   c57f98cd88784a514e133b0214f12d34
#
_cell.length_a   1.000
_cell.length_b   1.000
_cell.length_c   1.000
_cell.angle_alpha   90.00
_cell.angle_beta   90.00
_cell.angle_gamma   90.00
#
_symmetry.space_group_name_H-M   'P 1'
#
loop_
_entity.id
_entity.type
_entity.pdbx_description
1 polymer ?
#
loop_
_entity_poly.entity_id
_entity_poly.type
_entity_poly.pdbx_seq_one_letter_code
_entity_poly.pdbx_strand_id
1 'polypeptide(L)'
;MNTSVILTVLLQDDNSVLKTWSPDKSPPQKSNCLSHHEVLTRLDGYDPERGVKIVGHRGYCLTGYGLFLNLALVNYGLEFLWQRGYTPNQPPHFMLREMMAKTAQLEQFDEELYKVTESEDKSTDKYLIATSEQPLSALHDSEWLQEKDLPIK
;
A
#
# COMPACT_ATOMS: atom_id res chain seq x y z
N MET A 1 33.55 24.89 3.13
CA MET A 1 32.39 24.74 2.20
C MET A 1 31.19 24.38 3.03
N ASN A 2 30.17 25.24 3.01
CA ASN A 2 29.09 25.20 3.99
C ASN A 2 28.11 24.03 3.70
N THR A 3 28.11 23.05 4.59
CA THR A 3 27.20 21.89 4.57
C THR A 3 25.72 22.28 4.61
N SER A 4 25.41 23.50 5.08
CA SER A 4 24.05 24.04 5.15
C SER A 4 23.40 24.33 3.78
N VAL A 5 24.18 24.54 2.73
CA VAL A 5 23.66 24.85 1.38
C VAL A 5 23.11 23.60 0.69
N ILE A 6 23.71 22.43 0.97
CA ILE A 6 23.27 21.15 0.37
C ILE A 6 21.95 20.68 0.97
N LEU A 7 21.75 20.86 2.29
CA LEU A 7 20.49 20.50 2.95
C LEU A 7 19.28 21.36 2.48
N THR A 8 19.53 22.64 2.17
CA THR A 8 18.45 23.55 1.74
C THR A 8 17.93 23.21 0.32
N VAL A 9 18.77 22.63 -0.53
CA VAL A 9 18.36 22.19 -1.90
C VAL A 9 17.57 20.87 -1.86
N LEU A 10 17.79 20.02 -0.86
CA LEU A 10 17.08 18.74 -0.70
C LEU A 10 15.71 18.88 -0.01
N LEU A 11 15.39 20.04 0.57
CA LEU A 11 14.13 20.33 1.26
C LEU A 11 13.19 21.23 0.44
N GLN A 12 13.38 21.37 -0.86
CA GLN A 12 12.41 22.03 -1.72
C GLN A 12 11.25 21.07 -2.00
N ASP A 13 10.21 21.17 -1.17
CA ASP A 13 8.93 20.45 -1.35
C ASP A 13 8.11 20.94 -2.56
N ASP A 14 8.61 21.91 -3.32
CA ASP A 14 7.93 22.47 -4.47
C ASP A 14 8.24 21.68 -5.76
N ASN A 15 7.51 20.61 -5.95
CA ASN A 15 7.50 19.91 -7.23
C ASN A 15 6.86 20.80 -8.31
N SER A 16 7.58 21.04 -9.41
CA SER A 16 7.03 21.75 -10.55
C SER A 16 6.10 20.85 -11.36
N VAL A 17 4.95 21.37 -11.79
CA VAL A 17 4.03 20.64 -12.67
C VAL A 17 4.64 20.59 -14.07
N LEU A 18 5.08 19.39 -14.48
CA LEU A 18 5.65 19.17 -15.82
C LEU A 18 4.58 19.09 -16.91
N LYS A 19 3.44 18.50 -16.60
CA LYS A 19 2.35 18.29 -17.55
C LYS A 19 1.03 18.10 -16.84
N THR A 20 -0.01 18.73 -17.36
CA THR A 20 -1.41 18.49 -16.94
C THR A 20 -2.16 17.85 -18.10
N TRP A 21 -2.98 16.85 -17.80
CA TRP A 21 -3.86 16.21 -18.75
C TRP A 21 -5.30 16.24 -18.25
N SER A 22 -6.24 16.53 -19.16
CA SER A 22 -7.68 16.38 -18.94
C SER A 22 -8.35 15.94 -20.25
N PRO A 23 -9.48 15.22 -20.21
CA PRO A 23 -10.17 14.71 -21.41
C PRO A 23 -10.55 15.82 -22.40
N ASP A 24 -10.96 16.96 -21.89
CA ASP A 24 -11.45 18.14 -22.63
C ASP A 24 -10.42 19.28 -22.75
N LYS A 25 -9.17 19.03 -22.33
CA LYS A 25 -8.08 20.02 -22.27
C LYS A 25 -8.35 21.23 -21.36
N SER A 26 -9.44 21.23 -20.60
CA SER A 26 -9.70 22.24 -19.57
C SER A 26 -8.92 21.92 -18.29
N PRO A 27 -8.47 22.91 -17.52
CA PRO A 27 -7.85 22.63 -16.23
C PRO A 27 -8.87 21.98 -15.30
N PRO A 28 -8.45 21.01 -14.46
CA PRO A 28 -9.34 20.37 -13.50
C PRO A 28 -9.98 21.42 -12.59
N GLN A 29 -11.28 21.49 -12.62
CA GLN A 29 -12.03 22.38 -11.72
C GLN A 29 -12.33 21.63 -10.42
N LYS A 30 -12.14 22.29 -9.28
CA LYS A 30 -12.56 21.79 -7.99
C LYS A 30 -14.11 21.71 -8.00
N SER A 31 -14.65 20.51 -8.06
CA SER A 31 -16.11 20.32 -7.99
C SER A 31 -16.60 20.52 -6.55
N ASN A 32 -17.85 21.01 -6.42
CA ASN A 32 -18.54 21.08 -5.12
C ASN A 32 -19.10 19.71 -4.67
N CYS A 33 -18.48 18.61 -5.10
CA CYS A 33 -18.86 17.28 -4.69
C CYS A 33 -18.46 17.02 -3.24
N LEU A 34 -19.25 16.19 -2.58
CA LEU A 34 -18.92 15.69 -1.25
C LEU A 34 -17.64 14.86 -1.31
N SER A 35 -16.84 14.91 -0.25
CA SER A 35 -15.69 14.02 -0.10
C SER A 35 -16.15 12.56 0.10
N HIS A 36 -15.27 11.62 -0.20
CA HIS A 36 -15.58 10.18 -0.07
C HIS A 36 -16.04 9.78 1.35
N HIS A 37 -15.46 10.34 2.38
CA HIS A 37 -15.84 10.05 3.77
C HIS A 37 -17.22 10.64 4.11
N GLU A 38 -17.56 11.82 3.61
CA GLU A 38 -18.91 12.39 3.79
C GLU A 38 -19.98 11.56 3.11
N VAL A 39 -19.69 11.05 1.90
CA VAL A 39 -20.62 10.16 1.18
C VAL A 39 -20.81 8.87 1.97
N LEU A 40 -19.72 8.23 2.41
CA LEU A 40 -19.80 6.98 3.17
C LEU A 40 -20.50 7.17 4.52
N THR A 41 -20.28 8.30 5.20
CA THR A 41 -20.99 8.61 6.45
C THR A 41 -22.50 8.77 6.20
N ARG A 42 -22.91 9.45 5.13
CA ARG A 42 -24.33 9.59 4.76
C ARG A 42 -25.02 8.27 4.39
N LEU A 43 -24.25 7.28 3.94
CA LEU A 43 -24.71 5.93 3.61
C LEU A 43 -24.64 4.98 4.81
N ASP A 44 -24.30 5.45 6.01
CA ASP A 44 -23.98 4.62 7.18
C ASP A 44 -22.95 3.53 6.89
N GLY A 45 -22.06 3.81 5.93
CA GLY A 45 -21.04 2.89 5.42
C GLY A 45 -19.68 3.03 6.09
N TYR A 46 -19.51 3.99 7.01
CA TYR A 46 -18.22 4.34 7.61
C TYR A 46 -18.38 4.75 9.07
N ASP A 47 -17.72 4.03 9.95
CA ASP A 47 -17.70 4.29 11.40
C ASP A 47 -16.27 4.51 11.89
N PRO A 48 -15.78 5.75 11.87
CA PRO A 48 -14.46 6.08 12.38
C PRO A 48 -14.40 6.10 13.90
N GLU A 49 -15.50 6.42 14.59
CA GLU A 49 -15.52 6.57 16.04
C GLU A 49 -15.21 5.23 16.73
N ARG A 50 -15.95 4.16 16.33
CA ARG A 50 -15.70 2.83 16.87
C ARG A 50 -14.37 2.25 16.39
N GLY A 51 -13.96 2.53 15.14
CA GLY A 51 -12.67 2.11 14.62
C GLY A 51 -11.49 2.68 15.39
N VAL A 52 -11.51 3.98 15.68
CA VAL A 52 -10.48 4.64 16.51
C VAL A 52 -10.47 4.09 17.93
N LYS A 53 -11.63 3.77 18.52
CA LYS A 53 -11.71 3.13 19.84
C LYS A 53 -11.04 1.76 19.88
N ILE A 54 -11.08 1.00 18.79
CA ILE A 54 -10.54 -0.36 18.71
C ILE A 54 -9.03 -0.34 18.50
N VAL A 55 -8.52 0.45 17.53
CA VAL A 55 -7.14 0.34 17.05
C VAL A 55 -6.33 1.64 17.21
N GLY A 56 -6.97 2.74 17.62
CA GLY A 56 -6.31 4.03 17.77
C GLY A 56 -6.37 4.89 16.51
N HIS A 57 -5.41 5.78 16.35
CA HIS A 57 -5.35 6.77 15.27
C HIS A 57 -5.53 6.14 13.89
N ARG A 58 -6.39 6.74 13.05
CA ARG A 58 -6.77 6.29 11.71
C ARG A 58 -7.57 4.98 11.66
N GLY A 59 -7.98 4.43 12.82
CA GLY A 59 -8.88 3.28 12.84
C GLY A 59 -10.25 3.64 12.29
N TYR A 60 -10.87 2.72 11.57
CA TYR A 60 -12.24 2.85 11.07
C TYR A 60 -12.87 1.47 10.87
N CYS A 61 -14.20 1.44 10.88
CA CYS A 61 -14.96 0.29 10.44
C CYS A 61 -15.74 0.65 9.17
N LEU A 62 -15.75 -0.24 8.20
CA LEU A 62 -16.70 -0.18 7.09
C LEU A 62 -17.93 -0.99 7.46
N THR A 63 -19.11 -0.41 7.27
CA THR A 63 -20.39 -1.02 7.63
C THR A 63 -21.31 -1.07 6.41
N GLY A 64 -22.25 -2.01 6.39
CA GLY A 64 -23.28 -2.08 5.36
C GLY A 64 -22.78 -1.87 3.93
N TYR A 65 -23.32 -0.88 3.25
CA TYR A 65 -22.96 -0.57 1.86
C TYR A 65 -21.50 -0.13 1.69
N GLY A 66 -20.87 0.45 2.71
CA GLY A 66 -19.44 0.81 2.66
C GLY A 66 -18.55 -0.43 2.53
N LEU A 67 -18.86 -1.51 3.27
CA LEU A 67 -18.17 -2.79 3.15
C LEU A 67 -18.38 -3.41 1.77
N PHE A 68 -19.64 -3.47 1.29
CA PHE A 68 -19.93 -4.03 -0.03
C PHE A 68 -19.28 -3.25 -1.16
N LEU A 69 -19.22 -1.93 -1.09
CA LEU A 69 -18.52 -1.10 -2.07
C LEU A 69 -17.02 -1.40 -2.09
N ASN A 70 -16.40 -1.53 -0.93
CA ASN A 70 -14.98 -1.89 -0.84
C ASN A 70 -14.70 -3.25 -1.50
N LEU A 71 -15.51 -4.26 -1.20
CA LEU A 71 -15.37 -5.60 -1.81
C LEU A 71 -15.61 -5.56 -3.32
N ALA A 72 -16.58 -4.80 -3.78
CA ALA A 72 -16.87 -4.63 -5.21
C ALA A 72 -15.69 -3.99 -5.95
N LEU A 73 -15.04 -2.98 -5.37
CA LEU A 73 -13.85 -2.35 -5.95
C LEU A 73 -12.66 -3.30 -6.02
N VAL A 74 -12.44 -4.12 -4.97
CA VAL A 74 -11.41 -5.15 -4.97
C VAL A 74 -11.67 -6.16 -6.09
N ASN A 75 -12.89 -6.70 -6.16
CA ASN A 75 -13.28 -7.67 -7.20
C ASN A 75 -13.15 -7.09 -8.61
N TYR A 76 -13.59 -5.84 -8.80
CA TYR A 76 -13.43 -5.15 -10.08
C TYR A 76 -11.94 -5.04 -10.49
N GLY A 77 -11.05 -4.66 -9.57
CA GLY A 77 -9.63 -4.56 -9.83
C GLY A 77 -9.02 -5.92 -10.20
N LEU A 78 -9.36 -6.98 -9.47
CA LEU A 78 -8.90 -8.34 -9.74
C LEU A 78 -9.38 -8.83 -11.12
N GLU A 79 -10.67 -8.68 -11.44
CA GLU A 79 -11.24 -9.07 -12.72
C GLU A 79 -10.61 -8.29 -13.88
N PHE A 80 -10.47 -6.97 -13.72
CA PHE A 80 -9.86 -6.11 -14.72
C PHE A 80 -8.43 -6.54 -15.08
N LEU A 81 -7.61 -6.89 -14.09
CA LEU A 81 -6.24 -7.35 -14.30
C LEU A 81 -6.19 -8.78 -14.83
N TRP A 82 -7.04 -9.68 -14.32
CA TRP A 82 -7.17 -11.03 -14.81
C TRP A 82 -7.45 -11.10 -16.31
N GLN A 83 -8.40 -10.29 -16.80
CA GLN A 83 -8.72 -10.18 -18.22
C GLN A 83 -7.55 -9.68 -19.09
N ARG A 84 -6.52 -9.09 -18.46
CA ARG A 84 -5.28 -8.63 -19.11
C ARG A 84 -4.10 -9.58 -18.94
N GLY A 85 -4.38 -10.79 -18.49
CA GLY A 85 -3.37 -11.84 -18.35
C GLY A 85 -2.51 -11.75 -17.09
N TYR A 86 -2.94 -10.96 -16.08
CA TYR A 86 -2.30 -10.97 -14.76
C TYR A 86 -2.84 -12.10 -13.91
N THR A 87 -1.98 -12.79 -13.18
CA THR A 87 -2.36 -13.83 -12.24
C THR A 87 -2.59 -13.21 -10.86
N PRO A 88 -3.83 -13.25 -10.32
CA PRO A 88 -4.08 -12.77 -8.97
C PRO A 88 -3.28 -13.58 -7.95
N ASN A 89 -2.61 -12.88 -7.03
CA ASN A 89 -1.88 -13.47 -5.93
C ASN A 89 -2.25 -12.76 -4.64
N GLN A 90 -2.62 -13.53 -3.62
CA GLN A 90 -2.83 -13.04 -2.27
C GLN A 90 -1.66 -13.49 -1.40
N PRO A 91 -0.66 -12.63 -1.16
CA PRO A 91 0.49 -12.99 -0.36
C PRO A 91 0.14 -13.06 1.13
N PRO A 92 1.01 -13.70 1.96
CA PRO A 92 0.86 -13.68 3.40
C PRO A 92 1.02 -12.26 3.96
N HIS A 93 0.39 -12.01 5.12
CA HIS A 93 0.48 -10.71 5.80
C HIS A 93 1.76 -10.55 6.63
N PHE A 94 2.51 -11.60 6.81
CA PHE A 94 3.77 -11.61 7.56
C PHE A 94 4.89 -12.18 6.72
N MET A 95 6.10 -11.65 6.91
CA MET A 95 7.32 -12.16 6.30
C MET A 95 8.35 -12.47 7.37
N LEU A 96 9.17 -13.49 7.13
CA LEU A 96 10.36 -13.77 7.92
C LEU A 96 11.36 -12.60 7.79
N ARG A 97 12.09 -12.34 8.85
CA ARG A 97 13.10 -11.27 8.88
C ARG A 97 14.10 -11.36 7.73
N GLU A 98 14.60 -12.55 7.43
CA GLU A 98 15.57 -12.77 6.37
C GLU A 98 15.00 -12.45 4.97
N MET A 99 13.73 -12.76 4.73
CA MET A 99 13.06 -12.45 3.46
C MET A 99 12.79 -10.95 3.33
N MET A 100 12.34 -10.31 4.41
CA MET A 100 12.15 -8.86 4.45
C MET A 100 13.46 -8.12 4.15
N ALA A 101 14.59 -8.61 4.68
CA ALA A 101 15.91 -8.04 4.46
C ALA A 101 16.37 -8.04 3.00
N LYS A 102 15.83 -8.95 2.17
CA LYS A 102 16.13 -9.01 0.73
C LYS A 102 15.34 -8.00 -0.10
N THR A 103 14.24 -7.50 0.43
CA THR A 103 13.29 -6.68 -0.32
C THR A 103 13.30 -5.20 0.06
N ALA A 104 13.90 -4.85 1.21
CA ALA A 104 13.93 -3.48 1.69
C ALA A 104 15.07 -3.25 2.72
N GLN A 105 15.31 -2.00 3.10
CA GLN A 105 16.42 -1.64 4.01
C GLN A 105 16.13 -2.09 5.45
N LEU A 106 17.02 -2.91 6.02
CA LEU A 106 16.88 -3.51 7.36
C LEU A 106 16.75 -2.51 8.51
N GLU A 107 17.43 -1.37 8.41
CA GLU A 107 17.51 -0.38 9.51
C GLU A 107 16.17 0.26 9.83
N GLN A 108 15.22 0.26 8.88
CA GLN A 108 13.89 0.84 9.05
C GLN A 108 12.86 -0.14 9.62
N PHE A 109 13.10 -1.45 9.57
CA PHE A 109 12.06 -2.44 9.93
C PHE A 109 11.79 -2.56 11.41
N ASP A 110 12.84 -2.56 12.24
CA ASP A 110 12.69 -2.70 13.69
C ASP A 110 12.02 -1.46 14.31
N GLU A 111 12.05 -0.31 13.62
CA GLU A 111 11.45 0.95 14.08
C GLU A 111 10.06 1.20 13.51
N GLU A 112 9.80 0.77 12.27
CA GLU A 112 8.59 1.15 11.53
C GLU A 112 7.56 0.02 11.39
N LEU A 113 7.96 -1.26 11.53
CA LEU A 113 7.08 -2.40 11.31
C LEU A 113 6.69 -3.09 12.61
N TYR A 114 5.47 -3.64 12.62
CA TYR A 114 5.01 -4.49 13.69
C TYR A 114 5.72 -5.84 13.63
N LYS A 115 6.39 -6.19 14.71
CA LYS A 115 7.14 -7.43 14.87
C LYS A 115 6.35 -8.43 15.71
N VAL A 116 6.35 -9.68 15.28
CA VAL A 116 5.82 -10.82 16.04
C VAL A 116 6.97 -11.78 16.36
N THR A 117 7.17 -12.04 17.64
CA THR A 117 8.18 -12.96 18.15
C THR A 117 7.45 -14.16 18.75
N GLU A 118 7.71 -15.35 18.23
CA GLU A 118 7.07 -16.59 18.69
C GLU A 118 7.93 -17.34 19.72
N SER A 119 9.24 -17.11 19.74
CA SER A 119 10.20 -17.79 20.61
C SER A 119 11.41 -16.91 20.93
N GLU A 120 12.34 -17.40 21.74
CA GLU A 120 13.63 -16.72 22.00
C GLU A 120 14.54 -16.75 20.76
N ASP A 121 14.29 -17.63 19.81
CA ASP A 121 15.00 -17.72 18.54
C ASP A 121 14.54 -16.59 17.60
N LYS A 122 15.39 -15.57 17.46
CA LYS A 122 15.15 -14.40 16.60
C LYS A 122 15.06 -14.76 15.10
N SER A 123 15.50 -15.95 14.69
CA SER A 123 15.38 -16.38 13.29
C SER A 123 13.91 -16.63 12.89
N THR A 124 13.04 -16.89 13.86
CA THR A 124 11.60 -17.09 13.67
C THR A 124 10.79 -15.79 13.71
N ASP A 125 11.43 -14.66 14.01
CA ASP A 125 10.76 -13.35 14.03
C ASP A 125 10.10 -13.04 12.69
N LYS A 126 8.86 -12.59 12.76
CA LYS A 126 8.05 -12.17 11.60
C LYS A 126 7.68 -10.71 11.71
N TYR A 127 7.57 -10.06 10.59
CA TYR A 127 7.13 -8.68 10.48
C TYR A 127 5.83 -8.59 9.70
N LEU A 128 4.89 -7.79 10.18
CA LEU A 128 3.69 -7.44 9.41
C LEU A 128 4.12 -6.63 8.19
N ILE A 129 3.66 -7.03 7.02
CA ILE A 129 3.97 -6.33 5.77
C ILE A 129 3.34 -4.93 5.74
N ALA A 130 4.06 -3.95 5.24
CA ALA A 130 3.52 -2.62 4.99
C ALA A 130 2.78 -2.54 3.64
N THR A 131 3.19 -3.37 2.69
CA THR A 131 2.66 -3.46 1.33
C THR A 131 2.84 -4.86 0.76
N SER A 132 1.94 -5.28 -0.13
CA SER A 132 2.05 -6.58 -0.83
C SER A 132 3.26 -6.68 -1.76
N GLU A 133 3.86 -5.57 -2.15
CA GLU A 133 5.10 -5.53 -2.93
C GLU A 133 6.23 -6.30 -2.23
N GLN A 134 6.34 -6.20 -0.91
CA GLN A 134 7.37 -6.88 -0.12
C GLN A 134 7.34 -8.40 -0.30
N PRO A 135 6.24 -9.12 0.01
CA PRO A 135 6.19 -10.57 -0.20
C PRO A 135 6.20 -10.96 -1.67
N LEU A 136 5.63 -10.16 -2.58
CA LEU A 136 5.62 -10.46 -4.00
C LEU A 136 7.01 -10.36 -4.63
N SER A 137 7.86 -9.42 -4.20
CA SER A 137 9.25 -9.33 -4.67
C SER A 137 10.12 -10.48 -4.17
N ALA A 138 9.77 -11.10 -3.04
CA ALA A 138 10.44 -12.28 -2.51
C ALA A 138 9.87 -13.61 -3.04
N LEU A 139 8.77 -13.58 -3.78
CA LEU A 139 8.03 -14.78 -4.20
C LEU A 139 8.90 -15.76 -4.98
N HIS A 140 9.78 -15.26 -5.82
CA HIS A 140 10.68 -16.03 -6.67
C HIS A 140 12.12 -16.03 -6.17
N ASP A 141 12.33 -15.80 -4.87
CA ASP A 141 13.67 -15.83 -4.27
C ASP A 141 14.33 -17.20 -4.54
N SER A 142 15.58 -17.16 -5.02
CA SER A 142 16.37 -18.36 -5.33
C SER A 142 15.80 -19.26 -6.45
N GLU A 143 14.85 -18.78 -7.26
CA GLU A 143 14.36 -19.48 -8.43
C GLU A 143 15.08 -19.02 -9.72
N TRP A 144 15.36 -19.97 -10.61
CA TRP A 144 15.84 -19.69 -11.95
C TRP A 144 14.66 -19.61 -12.91
N LEU A 145 14.40 -18.40 -13.44
CA LEU A 145 13.33 -18.17 -14.41
C LEU A 145 13.87 -18.35 -15.83
N GLN A 146 13.11 -19.02 -16.67
CA GLN A 146 13.46 -19.16 -18.09
C GLN A 146 13.02 -17.91 -18.85
N GLU A 147 13.82 -17.47 -19.82
CA GLU A 147 13.52 -16.28 -20.63
C GLU A 147 12.13 -16.36 -21.31
N LYS A 148 11.74 -17.54 -21.76
CA LYS A 148 10.43 -17.79 -22.40
C LYS A 148 9.23 -17.58 -21.47
N ASP A 149 9.43 -17.63 -20.14
CA ASP A 149 8.39 -17.49 -19.12
C ASP A 149 8.23 -16.02 -18.67
N LEU A 150 9.04 -15.13 -19.23
CA LEU A 150 9.00 -13.69 -18.92
C LEU A 150 8.21 -12.91 -20.00
N PRO A 151 7.53 -11.84 -19.62
CA PRO A 151 7.33 -11.35 -18.24
C PRO A 151 6.30 -12.19 -17.47
N ILE A 152 6.57 -12.46 -16.20
CA ILE A 152 5.56 -13.01 -15.29
C ILE A 152 4.58 -11.88 -14.94
N LYS A 153 3.28 -12.15 -15.11
CA LYS A 153 2.23 -11.16 -14.85
C LYS A 153 1.25 -11.66 -13.80
#